data_57a25a522e996ac504becf92ffd3f4ff
#
_entry.id   57a25a522e996ac504becf92ffd3f4ff
#
_cell.length_a   1.000
_cell.length_b   1.000
_cell.length_c   1.000
_cell.angle_alpha   90.00
_cell.angle_beta   90.00
_cell.angle_gamma   90.00
#
_symmetry.space_group_name_H-M   'P 1'
#
loop_
_entity.id
_entity.type
_entity.pdbx_description
1 polymer ?
#
loop_
_entity_poly.entity_id
_entity_poly.type
_entity_poly.pdbx_seq_one_letter_code
_entity_poly.pdbx_strand_id
1 'polypeptide(L)'
;MPPVPLQALLLLERVLRTGGVRFEIALWRDARGLRYRLECERAGQSLVRYDNDSPRGHLRTLAGRAAPYQFRSVEQLRYDFERDMEAASR
;
A
#
# COMPACT_ATOMS: atom_id res chain seq x y z
N MET A 1 -9.10 -7.49 6.92
CA MET A 1 -7.96 -6.71 7.45
C MET A 1 -8.44 -5.78 8.55
N PRO A 2 -7.77 -5.78 9.66
CA PRO A 2 -8.19 -4.91 10.76
C PRO A 2 -8.05 -3.43 10.40
N PRO A 3 -8.89 -2.55 10.93
CA PRO A 3 -8.75 -1.12 10.71
C PRO A 3 -7.47 -0.58 11.35
N VAL A 4 -6.94 0.49 10.77
CA VAL A 4 -5.77 1.17 11.35
C VAL A 4 -6.21 1.95 12.58
N PRO A 5 -5.53 1.77 13.74
CA PRO A 5 -5.85 2.55 14.93
C PRO A 5 -5.59 4.03 14.71
N LEU A 6 -6.60 4.87 14.95
CA LEU A 6 -6.47 6.32 14.71
C LEU A 6 -5.37 6.96 15.56
N GLN A 7 -5.16 6.46 16.78
CA GLN A 7 -4.15 7.01 17.67
C GLN A 7 -2.72 6.78 17.19
N ALA A 8 -2.53 5.75 16.34
CA ALA A 8 -1.21 5.39 15.82
C ALA A 8 -1.00 5.85 14.38
N LEU A 9 -1.99 6.49 13.78
CA LEU A 9 -1.96 6.87 12.38
C LEU A 9 -0.97 8.02 12.13
N LEU A 10 -0.04 7.82 11.23
CA LEU A 10 0.96 8.81 10.84
C LEU A 10 0.59 9.51 9.54
N LEU A 11 -0.02 8.79 8.61
CA LEU A 11 -0.44 9.33 7.32
C LEU A 11 -1.59 8.51 6.78
N LEU A 12 -2.58 9.19 6.22
CA LEU A 12 -3.66 8.54 5.48
C LEU A 12 -3.99 9.40 4.27
N GLU A 13 -3.83 8.84 3.09
CA GLU A 13 -4.23 9.47 1.83
C GLU A 13 -5.20 8.54 1.11
N ARG A 14 -6.29 9.10 0.61
CA ARG A 14 -7.27 8.39 -0.21
C ARG A 14 -7.59 9.25 -1.41
N VAL A 15 -7.40 8.71 -2.60
CA VAL A 15 -7.57 9.46 -3.84
C VAL A 15 -8.37 8.63 -4.84
N LEU A 16 -9.33 9.28 -5.48
CA LEU A 16 -10.04 8.74 -6.64
C LEU A 16 -9.48 9.43 -7.88
N ARG A 17 -8.96 8.64 -8.80
CA ARG A 17 -8.35 9.13 -10.03
C ARG A 17 -9.27 8.87 -11.22
N THR A 18 -8.91 9.46 -12.36
CA THR A 18 -9.59 9.25 -13.62
C THR A 18 -9.65 7.76 -13.98
N GLY A 19 -10.77 7.33 -14.57
CA GLY A 19 -10.96 5.94 -14.96
C GLY A 19 -11.37 5.01 -13.83
N GLY A 20 -11.81 5.58 -12.69
CA GLY A 20 -12.30 4.79 -11.55
C GLY A 20 -11.20 4.12 -10.75
N VAL A 21 -9.96 4.54 -10.94
CA VAL A 21 -8.83 4.05 -10.15
C VAL A 21 -8.81 4.75 -8.80
N ARG A 22 -8.76 3.97 -7.73
CA ARG A 22 -8.62 4.50 -6.36
C ARG A 22 -7.31 4.04 -5.78
N PHE A 23 -6.71 4.86 -4.94
CA PHE A 23 -5.61 4.38 -4.13
C PHE A 23 -5.70 4.91 -2.71
N GLU A 24 -5.12 4.14 -1.79
CA GLU A 24 -5.01 4.51 -0.39
C GLU A 24 -3.57 4.28 0.06
N ILE A 25 -3.04 5.24 0.79
CA ILE A 25 -1.74 5.12 1.45
C ILE A 25 -1.97 5.31 2.93
N ALA A 26 -1.64 4.29 3.73
CA ALA A 26 -1.76 4.34 5.18
C ALA A 26 -0.43 3.99 5.82
N LEU A 27 0.03 4.85 6.71
CA LEU A 27 1.21 4.61 7.54
C LEU A 27 0.80 4.76 8.99
N TRP A 28 1.20 3.81 9.81
CA TRP A 28 0.92 3.88 11.25
C TRP A 28 2.07 3.22 12.02
N ARG A 29 2.00 3.32 13.34
CA ARG A 29 3.03 2.74 14.19
C ARG A 29 2.36 1.86 15.24
N ASP A 30 2.96 0.71 15.48
CA ASP A 30 2.54 -0.19 16.56
C ASP A 30 3.76 -0.64 17.37
N ALA A 31 3.57 -1.64 18.25
CA ALA A 31 4.64 -2.14 19.12
C ALA A 31 5.84 -2.70 18.32
N ARG A 32 5.65 -3.08 17.07
CA ARG A 32 6.70 -3.62 16.23
C ARG A 32 7.35 -2.57 15.32
N GLY A 33 6.90 -1.31 15.39
CA GLY A 33 7.46 -0.21 14.64
C GLY A 33 6.54 0.29 13.54
N LEU A 34 7.14 0.79 12.46
CA LEU A 34 6.40 1.35 11.33
C LEU A 34 5.64 0.25 10.58
N ARG A 35 4.36 0.53 10.36
CA ARG A 35 3.49 -0.31 9.53
C ARG A 35 2.97 0.49 8.36
N TYR A 36 2.73 -0.18 7.25
CA TYR A 36 2.22 0.49 6.06
C TYR A 36 1.33 -0.42 5.24
N ARG A 37 0.43 0.21 4.53
CA ARG A 37 -0.42 -0.43 3.51
C ARG A 37 -0.72 0.59 2.42
N LEU A 38 -0.27 0.31 1.22
CA LEU A 38 -0.51 1.11 0.05
C LEU A 38 -1.23 0.21 -0.95
N GLU A 39 -2.39 0.63 -1.42
CA GLU A 39 -3.19 -0.19 -2.31
C GLU A 39 -3.86 0.64 -3.39
N CYS A 40 -3.82 0.15 -4.61
CA CYS A 40 -4.47 0.72 -5.78
C CYS A 40 -5.49 -0.30 -6.29
N GLU A 41 -6.72 0.14 -6.54
CA GLU A 41 -7.78 -0.74 -7.04
C GLU A 41 -8.60 -0.08 -8.14
N ARG A 42 -9.27 -0.91 -8.94
CA ARG A 42 -10.24 -0.48 -9.94
C ARG A 42 -11.41 -1.46 -9.89
N ALA A 43 -12.64 -0.90 -9.79
CA ALA A 43 -13.86 -1.72 -9.76
C ALA A 43 -13.82 -2.81 -8.66
N GLY A 44 -13.27 -2.48 -7.50
CA GLY A 44 -13.18 -3.39 -6.38
C GLY A 44 -12.07 -4.43 -6.47
N GLN A 45 -11.28 -4.40 -7.54
CA GLN A 45 -10.19 -5.36 -7.74
C GLN A 45 -8.84 -4.70 -7.45
N SER A 46 -8.04 -5.32 -6.58
CA SER A 46 -6.71 -4.82 -6.24
C SER A 46 -5.77 -5.01 -7.43
N LEU A 47 -5.13 -3.92 -7.83
CA LEU A 47 -4.14 -3.92 -8.90
C LEU A 47 -2.72 -3.96 -8.35
N VAL A 48 -2.45 -3.19 -7.29
CA VAL A 48 -1.13 -3.06 -6.67
C VAL A 48 -1.33 -2.95 -5.17
N ARG A 49 -0.51 -3.67 -4.41
CA ARG A 49 -0.54 -3.56 -2.95
C ARG A 49 0.86 -3.74 -2.39
N TYR A 50 1.22 -2.85 -1.49
CA TYR A 50 2.44 -2.96 -0.68
C TYR A 50 2.01 -2.93 0.78
N ASP A 51 2.49 -3.89 1.58
CA ASP A 51 2.21 -3.88 3.01
C ASP A 51 3.28 -4.62 3.79
N ASN A 52 3.33 -4.37 5.09
CA ASN A 52 4.16 -5.14 6.02
C ASN A 52 3.37 -5.58 7.24
N ASP A 53 2.05 -5.55 7.16
CA ASP A 53 1.16 -5.89 8.27
C ASP A 53 0.88 -7.38 8.37
N SER A 54 1.43 -8.16 7.47
CA SER A 54 1.31 -9.61 7.43
C SER A 54 2.41 -10.28 8.23
N PRO A 55 2.18 -11.48 8.82
CA PRO A 55 3.27 -12.28 9.42
C PRO A 55 4.39 -12.60 8.44
N ARG A 56 4.14 -12.54 7.14
CA ARG A 56 5.13 -12.78 6.10
C ARG A 56 6.09 -11.60 5.89
N GLY A 57 5.87 -10.49 6.60
CA GLY A 57 6.73 -9.31 6.51
C GLY A 57 6.38 -8.38 5.35
N HIS A 58 7.39 -7.78 4.75
CA HIS A 58 7.20 -6.82 3.67
C HIS A 58 6.85 -7.52 2.37
N LEU A 59 5.71 -7.17 1.78
CA LEU A 59 5.21 -7.79 0.57
C LEU A 59 4.83 -6.75 -0.48
N ARG A 60 5.05 -7.11 -1.73
CA ARG A 60 4.58 -6.40 -2.90
C ARG A 60 3.67 -7.36 -3.69
N THR A 61 2.44 -6.95 -3.92
CA THR A 61 1.45 -7.79 -4.61
C THR A 61 0.99 -7.09 -5.87
N LEU A 62 1.20 -7.72 -7.03
CA LEU A 62 0.76 -7.22 -8.32
C LEU A 62 -0.23 -8.20 -8.92
N ALA A 63 -1.45 -7.74 -9.20
CA ALA A 63 -2.52 -8.57 -9.77
C ALA A 63 -2.68 -9.89 -9.02
N GLY A 64 -2.69 -9.82 -7.68
CA GLY A 64 -2.88 -10.99 -6.83
C GLY A 64 -1.64 -11.83 -6.57
N ARG A 65 -0.50 -11.50 -7.14
CA ARG A 65 0.74 -12.26 -6.96
C ARG A 65 1.65 -11.54 -5.99
N ALA A 66 1.86 -12.13 -4.81
CA ALA A 66 2.68 -11.57 -3.76
C ALA A 66 4.15 -12.02 -3.90
N ALA A 67 5.05 -11.09 -3.65
CA ALA A 67 6.48 -11.36 -3.61
C ALA A 67 7.10 -10.55 -2.47
N PRO A 68 8.22 -11.01 -1.90
CA PRO A 68 8.93 -10.22 -0.91
C PRO A 68 9.34 -8.86 -1.45
N TYR A 69 9.26 -7.84 -0.59
CA TYR A 69 9.67 -6.48 -0.93
C TYR A 69 10.76 -6.03 0.03
N GLN A 70 11.82 -5.44 -0.50
CA GLN A 70 12.89 -4.91 0.33
C GLN A 70 12.60 -3.45 0.65
N PHE A 71 12.07 -3.22 1.85
CA PHE A 71 11.79 -1.88 2.33
C PHE A 71 13.09 -1.15 2.66
N ARG A 72 13.23 0.08 2.17
CA ARG A 72 14.41 0.93 2.41
C ARG A 72 14.06 2.23 3.09
N SER A 73 13.02 2.91 2.60
CA SER A 73 12.54 4.17 3.15
C SER A 73 11.10 4.39 2.71
N VAL A 74 10.42 5.32 3.39
CA VAL A 74 9.06 5.70 3.01
C VAL A 74 9.06 6.34 1.62
N GLU A 75 10.07 7.13 1.31
CA GLU A 75 10.19 7.79 0.01
C GLU A 75 10.34 6.78 -1.11
N GLN A 76 11.18 5.77 -0.92
CA GLN A 76 11.36 4.72 -1.92
C GLN A 76 10.11 3.87 -2.07
N LEU A 77 9.46 3.55 -0.95
CA LEU A 77 8.20 2.80 -0.94
C LEU A 77 7.14 3.53 -1.77
N ARG A 78 6.98 4.83 -1.55
CA ARG A 78 6.01 5.63 -2.27
C ARG A 78 6.34 5.68 -3.77
N TYR A 79 7.61 5.86 -4.10
CA TYR A 79 8.05 5.87 -5.49
C TYR A 79 7.73 4.54 -6.19
N ASP A 80 8.06 3.42 -5.54
CA ASP A 80 7.82 2.09 -6.10
C ASP A 80 6.33 1.84 -6.31
N PHE A 81 5.51 2.23 -5.33
CA PHE A 81 4.07 2.09 -5.42
C PHE A 81 3.48 2.93 -6.56
N GLU A 82 3.88 4.19 -6.66
CA GLU A 82 3.36 5.07 -7.72
C GLU A 82 3.77 4.59 -9.10
N ARG A 83 4.99 4.09 -9.25
CA ARG A 83 5.45 3.50 -10.50
C ARG A 83 4.60 2.29 -10.90
N ASP A 84 4.36 1.38 -9.96
CA ASP A 84 3.55 0.20 -10.22
C ASP A 84 2.08 0.56 -10.49
N MET A 85 1.56 1.53 -9.76
CA MET A 85 0.20 2.01 -9.96
C MET A 85 0.04 2.61 -11.36
N GLU A 86 1.00 3.41 -11.80
CA GLU A 86 1.00 4.00 -13.13
C GLU A 86 1.00 2.92 -14.21
N ALA A 87 1.85 1.91 -14.07
CA ALA A 87 1.94 0.82 -15.03
C ALA A 87 0.65 -0.02 -15.05
N ALA A 88 0.05 -0.28 -13.89
CA ALA A 88 -1.13 -1.14 -13.78
C ALA A 88 -2.41 -0.45 -14.24
N SER A 89 -2.46 0.88 -14.22
CA SER A 89 -3.67 1.64 -14.55
C SER A 89 -3.70 2.18 -15.97
N ARG A 90 -2.75 1.81 -16.79
CA ARG A 90 -2.73 2.17 -18.21
C ARG A 90 -3.82 1.45 -19.00
#